data_5d8371b3c5ac672d77cb53d21cb61ab4
#
_entry.id   5d8371b3c5ac672d77cb53d21cb61ab4
#
_cell.length_a   1.000
_cell.length_b   1.000
_cell.length_c   1.000
_cell.angle_alpha   90.00
_cell.angle_beta   90.00
_cell.angle_gamma   90.00
#
_symmetry.space_group_name_H-M   'P 1'
#
loop_
_entity.id
_entity.type
_entity.pdbx_description
1 polymer ?
#
loop_
_entity_poly.entity_id
_entity_poly.type
_entity_poly.pdbx_seq_one_letter_code
_entity_poly.pdbx_strand_id
1 'polypeptide(L)'
;MSMAEPMFVEDSAAWQSIRCRCWSGDVRCLRCGAEVYTLREGRWRCSACRYTFGLFTGRWLARCGFSARQWLMLVDRLVREAPLREICLQLQVAYNTAYKGAKVLRQALAATPPFPLPEQLLHAGEIDPALPPVFGLRTTAAGWHCVYIDALPVQSLWSMGLSCTRCGNIIVTSAFQEYPHLVFCATPALCRMCGHDLDDIPTYVFGSSEFWDFVCPRLHRFQGISPERFPLYLKEMEWRWNAGTRKRLFDIAVDALCRRIAPAS
;
A
#
# COMPACT_ATOMS: atom_id res chain seq x y z
N MET A 1 0.39 25.83 20.44
CA MET A 1 0.58 25.06 19.21
C MET A 1 -0.78 24.88 18.57
N SER A 2 -1.06 25.63 17.51
CA SER A 2 -2.37 25.66 16.82
C SER A 2 -2.61 24.29 16.18
N MET A 3 -3.65 23.61 16.62
CA MET A 3 -4.20 22.45 15.93
C MET A 3 -4.83 22.97 14.63
N ALA A 4 -4.15 22.74 13.51
CA ALA A 4 -4.77 22.96 12.21
C ALA A 4 -6.01 22.08 12.14
N GLU A 5 -7.18 22.70 12.07
CA GLU A 5 -8.46 22.04 11.86
C GLU A 5 -8.41 21.13 10.62
N PRO A 6 -9.19 20.04 10.59
CA PRO A 6 -9.21 19.15 9.45
C PRO A 6 -9.64 19.93 8.19
N MET A 7 -8.80 19.87 7.15
CA MET A 7 -8.89 20.63 5.89
C MET A 7 -10.18 20.39 5.08
N PHE A 8 -11.10 19.55 5.54
CA PHE A 8 -12.33 19.19 4.82
C PHE A 8 -13.55 19.26 5.71
N VAL A 9 -14.08 20.46 5.86
CA VAL A 9 -15.28 20.72 6.69
C VAL A 9 -16.57 20.36 5.96
N GLU A 10 -16.60 20.40 4.61
CA GLU A 10 -17.81 20.17 3.80
C GLU A 10 -17.64 18.99 2.81
N ASP A 11 -18.69 18.18 2.66
CA ASP A 11 -18.72 17.05 1.71
C ASP A 11 -18.55 17.50 0.25
N SER A 12 -19.06 18.70 -0.09
CA SER A 12 -18.92 19.32 -1.42
C SER A 12 -17.47 19.62 -1.78
N ALA A 13 -16.69 20.20 -0.87
CA ALA A 13 -15.28 20.51 -1.06
C ALA A 13 -14.44 19.24 -1.20
N ALA A 14 -14.72 18.23 -0.39
CA ALA A 14 -14.07 16.92 -0.48
C ALA A 14 -14.35 16.23 -1.82
N TRP A 15 -15.61 16.29 -2.27
CA TRP A 15 -16.02 15.74 -3.55
C TRP A 15 -15.32 16.43 -4.73
N GLN A 16 -15.26 17.77 -4.72
CA GLN A 16 -14.55 18.54 -5.74
C GLN A 16 -13.05 18.23 -5.76
N SER A 17 -12.41 18.14 -4.59
CA SER A 17 -10.99 17.78 -4.49
C SER A 17 -10.70 16.43 -5.15
N ILE A 18 -11.49 15.39 -4.88
CA ILE A 18 -11.34 14.09 -5.52
C ILE A 18 -11.66 14.15 -7.01
N ARG A 19 -12.71 14.89 -7.41
CA ARG A 19 -13.06 15.04 -8.82
C ARG A 19 -11.90 15.63 -9.63
N CYS A 20 -11.27 16.70 -9.16
CA CYS A 20 -10.14 17.33 -9.85
C CYS A 20 -8.92 16.38 -9.98
N ARG A 21 -8.74 15.47 -9.02
CA ARG A 21 -7.68 14.44 -9.10
C ARG A 21 -8.06 13.27 -10.01
N CYS A 22 -9.33 12.96 -10.13
CA CYS A 22 -9.84 11.91 -11.01
C CYS A 22 -9.84 12.29 -12.50
N TRP A 23 -10.02 13.56 -12.80
CA TRP A 23 -10.05 14.13 -14.15
C TRP A 23 -9.38 15.49 -14.18
N SER A 24 -8.34 15.61 -14.97
CA SER A 24 -7.60 16.87 -15.19
C SER A 24 -8.38 17.91 -16.01
N GLY A 25 -9.59 17.58 -16.46
CA GLY A 25 -10.45 18.41 -17.30
C GLY A 25 -11.89 17.90 -17.30
N ASP A 26 -12.52 17.90 -18.47
CA ASP A 26 -13.87 17.41 -18.63
C ASP A 26 -14.00 15.91 -18.36
N VAL A 27 -15.10 15.53 -17.71
CA VAL A 27 -15.41 14.13 -17.49
C VAL A 27 -15.74 13.46 -18.81
N ARG A 28 -15.08 12.35 -19.11
CA ARG A 28 -15.31 11.53 -20.30
C ARG A 28 -15.81 10.14 -19.91
N CYS A 29 -16.53 9.50 -20.80
CA CYS A 29 -17.06 8.17 -20.59
C CYS A 29 -15.94 7.17 -20.30
N LEU A 30 -16.06 6.41 -19.21
CA LEU A 30 -15.05 5.43 -18.80
C LEU A 30 -14.98 4.21 -19.73
N ARG A 31 -16.01 4.02 -20.60
CA ARG A 31 -16.11 2.87 -21.51
C ARG A 31 -15.69 3.21 -22.93
N CYS A 32 -16.12 4.35 -23.48
CA CYS A 32 -15.89 4.69 -24.88
C CYS A 32 -15.24 6.07 -25.13
N GLY A 33 -14.92 6.83 -24.06
CA GLY A 33 -14.26 8.13 -24.17
C GLY A 33 -15.15 9.29 -24.63
N ALA A 34 -16.40 9.01 -25.05
CA ALA A 34 -17.32 10.04 -25.56
C ALA A 34 -17.76 11.03 -24.45
N GLU A 35 -18.41 12.11 -24.87
CA GLU A 35 -18.98 13.11 -23.98
C GLU A 35 -20.05 12.54 -23.07
N VAL A 36 -20.18 13.17 -21.91
CA VAL A 36 -21.14 12.75 -20.89
C VAL A 36 -21.97 13.95 -20.44
N TYR A 37 -23.17 13.69 -20.00
CA TYR A 37 -23.99 14.68 -19.32
C TYR A 37 -24.24 14.28 -17.86
N THR A 38 -24.37 15.28 -17.00
CA THR A 38 -24.56 15.08 -15.56
C THR A 38 -26.01 14.68 -15.29
N LEU A 39 -26.17 13.59 -14.56
CA LEU A 39 -27.42 13.22 -13.90
C LEU A 39 -27.49 13.82 -12.50
N ARG A 40 -28.60 13.60 -11.79
CA ARG A 40 -28.69 13.96 -10.37
C ARG A 40 -27.62 13.20 -9.55
N GLU A 41 -27.20 13.78 -8.43
CA GLU A 41 -26.32 13.15 -7.43
C GLU A 41 -24.88 12.84 -7.87
N GLY A 42 -24.30 13.64 -8.75
CA GLY A 42 -22.89 13.48 -9.16
C GLY A 42 -22.61 12.22 -9.97
N ARG A 43 -23.61 11.74 -10.68
CA ARG A 43 -23.48 10.65 -11.67
C ARG A 43 -23.48 11.22 -13.07
N TRP A 44 -22.78 10.53 -13.97
CA TRP A 44 -22.71 10.89 -15.40
C TRP A 44 -23.25 9.78 -16.27
N ARG A 45 -23.86 10.17 -17.39
CA ARG A 45 -24.31 9.24 -18.41
C ARG A 45 -23.69 9.60 -19.74
N CYS A 46 -23.17 8.59 -20.43
CA CYS A 46 -22.57 8.75 -21.75
C CYS A 46 -23.64 9.07 -22.82
N SER A 47 -23.37 10.06 -23.66
CA SER A 47 -24.22 10.40 -24.78
C SER A 47 -24.28 9.30 -25.86
N ALA A 48 -23.14 8.62 -26.11
CA ALA A 48 -23.01 7.59 -27.14
C ALA A 48 -23.44 6.20 -26.64
N CYS A 49 -22.74 5.62 -25.62
CA CYS A 49 -22.99 4.22 -25.21
C CYS A 49 -23.97 4.07 -24.02
N ARG A 50 -24.56 5.17 -23.55
CA ARG A 50 -25.55 5.22 -22.45
C ARG A 50 -25.06 4.68 -21.10
N TYR A 51 -23.75 4.35 -20.98
CA TYR A 51 -23.17 3.89 -19.73
C TYR A 51 -23.29 4.95 -18.63
N THR A 52 -23.74 4.55 -17.47
CA THR A 52 -23.89 5.44 -16.30
C THR A 52 -22.85 5.08 -15.26
N PHE A 53 -22.17 6.09 -14.72
CA PHE A 53 -21.10 5.90 -13.73
C PHE A 53 -21.05 7.09 -12.75
N GLY A 54 -20.42 6.86 -11.61
CA GLY A 54 -20.17 7.90 -10.59
C GLY A 54 -18.69 8.19 -10.45
N LEU A 55 -18.36 9.11 -9.51
CA LEU A 55 -17.01 9.58 -9.25
C LEU A 55 -16.02 8.44 -8.97
N PHE A 56 -16.42 7.44 -8.23
CA PHE A 56 -15.55 6.35 -7.76
C PHE A 56 -15.53 5.14 -8.71
N THR A 57 -16.38 5.11 -9.72
CA THR A 57 -16.51 3.96 -10.61
C THR A 57 -15.18 3.59 -11.28
N GLY A 58 -14.79 2.32 -11.17
CA GLY A 58 -13.54 1.80 -11.74
C GLY A 58 -12.27 2.28 -11.05
N ARG A 59 -12.36 2.78 -9.83
CA ARG A 59 -11.24 3.29 -9.03
C ARG A 59 -11.15 2.57 -7.68
N TRP A 60 -10.01 2.68 -7.01
CA TRP A 60 -9.83 2.13 -5.66
C TRP A 60 -10.84 2.69 -4.66
N LEU A 61 -11.25 3.94 -4.83
CA LEU A 61 -12.28 4.61 -4.02
C LEU A 61 -13.62 3.84 -3.97
N ALA A 62 -13.94 3.03 -4.98
CA ALA A 62 -15.16 2.23 -5.01
C ALA A 62 -15.10 0.95 -4.15
N ARG A 63 -13.90 0.52 -3.71
CA ARG A 63 -13.69 -0.74 -2.98
C ARG A 63 -14.14 -0.70 -1.52
N CYS A 64 -14.43 0.48 -0.99
CA CYS A 64 -14.99 0.70 0.34
C CYS A 64 -16.15 1.69 0.22
N GLY A 65 -17.19 1.54 1.03
CA GLY A 65 -18.39 2.39 1.00
C GLY A 65 -18.20 3.79 1.62
N PHE A 66 -17.01 4.37 1.57
CA PHE A 66 -16.70 5.69 2.12
C PHE A 66 -17.17 6.81 1.21
N SER A 67 -17.63 7.91 1.81
CA SER A 67 -17.80 9.19 1.14
C SER A 67 -16.45 9.81 0.75
N ALA A 68 -16.46 10.83 -0.10
CA ALA A 68 -15.26 11.58 -0.44
C ALA A 68 -14.55 12.13 0.80
N ARG A 69 -15.32 12.71 1.73
CA ARG A 69 -14.83 13.24 3.00
C ARG A 69 -14.18 12.16 3.85
N GLN A 70 -14.83 11.01 4.00
CA GLN A 70 -14.28 9.90 4.79
C GLN A 70 -12.97 9.38 4.20
N TRP A 71 -12.84 9.30 2.88
CA TRP A 71 -11.59 8.94 2.23
C TRP A 71 -10.46 9.93 2.53
N LEU A 72 -10.72 11.24 2.40
CA LEU A 72 -9.69 12.23 2.68
C LEU A 72 -9.31 12.26 4.17
N MET A 73 -10.28 12.10 5.07
CA MET A 73 -10.00 11.97 6.50
C MET A 73 -9.19 10.72 6.83
N LEU A 74 -9.53 9.56 6.25
CA LEU A 74 -8.75 8.32 6.43
C LEU A 74 -7.29 8.54 6.02
N VAL A 75 -7.09 9.12 4.83
CA VAL A 75 -5.73 9.38 4.31
C VAL A 75 -4.98 10.33 5.25
N ASP A 76 -5.57 11.46 5.66
CA ASP A 76 -4.93 12.41 6.57
C ASP A 76 -4.49 11.74 7.87
N ARG A 77 -5.36 10.94 8.48
CA ARG A 77 -5.07 10.25 9.73
C ARG A 77 -3.99 9.17 9.58
N LEU A 78 -4.04 8.38 8.51
CA LEU A 78 -3.00 7.39 8.22
C LEU A 78 -1.64 8.04 7.93
N VAL A 79 -1.62 9.16 7.23
CA VAL A 79 -0.39 9.95 7.01
C VAL A 79 0.21 10.42 8.34
N ARG A 80 -0.62 10.77 9.32
CA ARG A 80 -0.21 11.17 10.68
C ARG A 80 0.12 10.00 11.59
N GLU A 81 0.08 8.77 11.07
CA GLU A 81 0.31 7.53 11.84
C GLU A 81 -0.67 7.35 13.01
N ALA A 82 -1.89 7.89 12.91
CA ALA A 82 -2.91 7.73 13.95
C ALA A 82 -3.32 6.25 14.09
N PRO A 83 -3.57 5.78 15.31
CA PRO A 83 -4.07 4.43 15.54
C PRO A 83 -5.42 4.20 14.86
N LEU A 84 -5.64 3.00 14.30
CA LEU A 84 -6.87 2.70 13.59
C LEU A 84 -8.14 2.83 14.47
N ARG A 85 -8.00 2.58 15.77
CA ARG A 85 -9.09 2.79 16.75
C ARG A 85 -9.53 4.26 16.85
N GLU A 86 -8.59 5.19 16.76
CA GLU A 86 -8.89 6.62 16.73
C GLU A 86 -9.52 7.01 15.39
N ILE A 87 -8.99 6.48 14.29
CA ILE A 87 -9.50 6.74 12.93
C ILE A 87 -10.97 6.32 12.82
N CYS A 88 -11.34 5.13 13.29
CA CYS A 88 -12.72 4.65 13.18
C CYS A 88 -13.71 5.51 13.98
N LEU A 89 -13.32 6.02 15.13
CA LEU A 89 -14.14 6.94 15.92
C LEU A 89 -14.37 8.27 15.17
N GLN A 90 -13.33 8.84 14.60
CA GLN A 90 -13.43 10.11 13.86
C GLN A 90 -14.20 9.99 12.55
N LEU A 91 -14.09 8.85 11.87
CA LEU A 91 -14.86 8.55 10.66
C LEU A 91 -16.29 8.12 10.96
N GLN A 92 -16.63 7.86 12.22
CA GLN A 92 -17.91 7.31 12.66
C GLN A 92 -18.27 6.00 11.93
N VAL A 93 -17.31 5.09 11.83
CA VAL A 93 -17.48 3.78 11.20
C VAL A 93 -17.00 2.65 12.10
N ALA A 94 -17.45 1.42 11.84
CA ALA A 94 -16.96 0.25 12.54
C ALA A 94 -15.45 0.04 12.27
N TYR A 95 -14.75 -0.55 13.24
CA TYR A 95 -13.32 -0.84 13.13
C TYR A 95 -12.96 -1.62 11.86
N ASN A 96 -13.73 -2.66 11.53
CA ASN A 96 -13.53 -3.46 10.32
C ASN A 96 -13.69 -2.64 9.03
N THR A 97 -14.56 -1.64 9.04
CA THR A 97 -14.75 -0.74 7.89
C THR A 97 -13.54 0.19 7.73
N ALA A 98 -13.04 0.77 8.82
CA ALA A 98 -11.81 1.57 8.80
C ALA A 98 -10.59 0.73 8.37
N TYR A 99 -10.48 -0.50 8.89
CA TYR A 99 -9.44 -1.45 8.51
C TYR A 99 -9.48 -1.79 7.02
N LYS A 100 -10.69 -2.06 6.47
CA LYS A 100 -10.90 -2.29 5.03
C LYS A 100 -10.46 -1.08 4.21
N GLY A 101 -10.81 0.14 4.62
CA GLY A 101 -10.36 1.37 3.96
C GLY A 101 -8.83 1.51 3.95
N ALA A 102 -8.18 1.27 5.09
CA ALA A 102 -6.73 1.29 5.20
C ALA A 102 -6.06 0.21 4.32
N LYS A 103 -6.66 -0.99 4.24
CA LYS A 103 -6.19 -2.06 3.34
C LYS A 103 -6.29 -1.61 1.88
N VAL A 104 -7.43 -1.05 1.46
CA VAL A 104 -7.63 -0.54 0.09
C VAL A 104 -6.61 0.55 -0.26
N LEU A 105 -6.31 1.46 0.66
CA LEU A 105 -5.28 2.46 0.45
C LEU A 105 -3.90 1.83 0.22
N ARG A 106 -3.50 0.85 1.06
CA ARG A 106 -2.23 0.12 0.87
C ARG A 106 -2.17 -0.60 -0.48
N GLN A 107 -3.28 -1.22 -0.90
CA GLN A 107 -3.37 -1.86 -2.22
C GLN A 107 -3.21 -0.84 -3.35
N ALA A 108 -3.87 0.32 -3.26
CA ALA A 108 -3.75 1.39 -4.24
C ALA A 108 -2.31 1.91 -4.38
N LEU A 109 -1.63 2.08 -3.26
CA LEU A 109 -0.23 2.49 -3.22
C LEU A 109 0.69 1.41 -3.79
N ALA A 110 0.47 0.16 -3.39
CA ALA A 110 1.26 -0.97 -3.85
C ALA A 110 1.08 -1.28 -5.35
N ALA A 111 -0.05 -0.88 -5.93
CA ALA A 111 -0.30 -0.95 -7.38
C ALA A 111 0.30 0.23 -8.17
N THR A 112 0.99 1.16 -7.50
CA THR A 112 1.49 2.39 -8.13
C THR A 112 2.91 2.18 -8.68
N PRO A 113 3.21 2.61 -9.95
CA PRO A 113 4.57 2.61 -10.48
C PRO A 113 5.55 3.40 -9.60
N PRO A 114 6.89 3.17 -9.72
CA PRO A 114 7.51 2.39 -10.79
C PRO A 114 7.57 0.88 -10.57
N PHE A 115 7.38 0.39 -9.36
CA PHE A 115 7.48 -1.05 -9.03
C PHE A 115 6.18 -1.53 -8.35
N PRO A 116 5.08 -1.69 -9.11
CA PRO A 116 3.83 -2.18 -8.55
C PRO A 116 3.96 -3.64 -8.11
N LEU A 117 3.21 -4.02 -7.07
CA LEU A 117 3.10 -5.42 -6.70
C LEU A 117 2.26 -6.18 -7.73
N PRO A 118 2.60 -7.45 -8.00
CA PRO A 118 1.76 -8.37 -8.76
C PRO A 118 0.35 -8.51 -8.13
N GLU A 119 -0.63 -8.86 -8.94
CA GLU A 119 -2.03 -8.92 -8.51
C GLU A 119 -2.25 -9.90 -7.35
N GLN A 120 -1.58 -11.05 -7.37
CA GLN A 120 -1.63 -12.05 -6.30
C GLN A 120 -1.20 -11.48 -4.94
N LEU A 121 -0.19 -10.61 -4.92
CA LEU A 121 0.28 -9.97 -3.68
C LEU A 121 -0.61 -8.79 -3.25
N LEU A 122 -1.27 -8.13 -4.20
CA LEU A 122 -2.22 -7.05 -3.89
C LEU A 122 -3.45 -7.56 -3.16
N HIS A 123 -3.93 -8.75 -3.49
CA HIS A 123 -5.18 -9.28 -2.94
C HIS A 123 -5.00 -10.13 -1.68
N ALA A 124 -3.74 -10.48 -1.32
CA ALA A 124 -3.38 -11.18 -0.08
C ALA A 124 -4.31 -12.36 0.23
N GLY A 125 -4.26 -13.42 -0.57
CA GLY A 125 -5.10 -14.60 -0.38
C GLY A 125 -4.56 -15.89 -1.00
N GLU A 126 -3.58 -15.76 -1.87
CA GLU A 126 -3.08 -16.88 -2.68
C GLU A 126 -1.55 -17.07 -2.56
N ILE A 127 -0.94 -16.57 -1.48
CA ILE A 127 0.48 -16.81 -1.25
C ILE A 127 0.63 -18.18 -0.64
N ASP A 128 1.37 -19.05 -1.33
CA ASP A 128 1.78 -20.32 -0.78
C ASP A 128 2.64 -20.06 0.48
N PRO A 129 2.20 -20.52 1.66
CA PRO A 129 2.97 -20.33 2.88
C PRO A 129 4.34 -21.01 2.85
N ALA A 130 4.53 -21.99 1.95
CA ALA A 130 5.83 -22.64 1.72
C ALA A 130 6.78 -21.78 0.88
N LEU A 131 6.29 -20.79 0.17
CA LEU A 131 7.06 -19.90 -0.71
C LEU A 131 6.76 -18.43 -0.41
N PRO A 132 7.19 -17.90 0.74
CA PRO A 132 6.94 -16.51 1.09
C PRO A 132 7.58 -15.55 0.10
N PRO A 133 6.93 -14.39 -0.17
CA PRO A 133 7.44 -13.42 -1.12
C PRO A 133 8.76 -12.81 -0.66
N VAL A 134 9.67 -12.65 -1.61
CA VAL A 134 10.98 -12.04 -1.41
C VAL A 134 11.04 -10.70 -2.15
N PHE A 135 11.61 -9.70 -1.49
CA PHE A 135 11.80 -8.38 -2.05
C PHE A 135 13.27 -8.00 -2.07
N GLY A 136 13.74 -7.49 -3.19
CA GLY A 136 15.02 -6.79 -3.28
C GLY A 136 14.82 -5.29 -2.94
N LEU A 137 15.69 -4.75 -2.09
CA LEU A 137 15.73 -3.31 -1.87
C LEU A 137 16.67 -2.69 -2.92
N ARG A 138 16.14 -1.74 -3.67
CA ARG A 138 16.88 -1.03 -4.73
C ARG A 138 16.82 0.46 -4.52
N THR A 139 17.96 1.13 -4.65
CA THR A 139 18.04 2.58 -4.64
C THR A 139 18.02 3.12 -6.06
N THR A 140 17.20 4.13 -6.32
CA THR A 140 17.16 4.88 -7.57
C THR A 140 17.27 6.38 -7.28
N ALA A 141 17.36 7.21 -8.30
CA ALA A 141 17.30 8.67 -8.12
C ALA A 141 15.99 9.15 -7.47
N ALA A 142 14.93 8.34 -7.53
CA ALA A 142 13.63 8.63 -6.91
C ALA A 142 13.52 8.13 -5.45
N GLY A 143 14.52 7.42 -4.93
CA GLY A 143 14.58 6.89 -3.57
C GLY A 143 14.74 5.37 -3.50
N TRP A 144 14.34 4.79 -2.36
CA TRP A 144 14.35 3.35 -2.11
C TRP A 144 13.10 2.67 -2.64
N HIS A 145 13.28 1.51 -3.26
CA HIS A 145 12.18 0.71 -3.80
C HIS A 145 12.27 -0.75 -3.38
N CYS A 146 11.13 -1.30 -2.98
CA CYS A 146 10.96 -2.72 -2.69
C CYS A 146 10.44 -3.40 -3.96
N VAL A 147 11.31 -4.14 -4.63
CA VAL A 147 11.02 -4.84 -5.88
C VAL A 147 10.73 -6.30 -5.57
N TYR A 148 9.57 -6.80 -5.99
CA TYR A 148 9.25 -8.21 -5.85
C TYR A 148 10.13 -9.05 -6.76
N ILE A 149 10.69 -10.13 -6.21
CA ILE A 149 11.55 -11.07 -6.94
C ILE A 149 10.77 -12.38 -7.13
N ASP A 150 10.38 -12.65 -8.36
CA ASP A 150 9.42 -13.72 -8.71
C ASP A 150 10.01 -15.13 -8.73
N ALA A 151 11.26 -15.37 -8.51
CA ALA A 151 11.85 -16.69 -8.77
C ALA A 151 12.95 -17.14 -7.82
N LEU A 152 12.96 -16.66 -6.59
CA LEU A 152 13.93 -17.15 -5.62
C LEU A 152 13.31 -18.25 -4.74
N PRO A 153 13.67 -19.51 -4.93
CA PRO A 153 13.23 -20.58 -4.05
C PRO A 153 13.80 -20.35 -2.63
N VAL A 154 12.97 -20.57 -1.63
CA VAL A 154 13.32 -20.39 -0.20
C VAL A 154 14.61 -21.14 0.16
N GLN A 155 14.78 -22.36 -0.36
CA GLN A 155 15.98 -23.17 -0.13
C GLN A 155 17.27 -22.50 -0.64
N SER A 156 17.18 -21.78 -1.76
CA SER A 156 18.34 -21.04 -2.30
C SER A 156 18.72 -19.87 -1.40
N LEU A 157 17.74 -19.26 -0.73
CA LEU A 157 17.98 -18.18 0.20
C LEU A 157 18.69 -18.68 1.46
N TRP A 158 18.29 -19.83 2.01
CA TRP A 158 18.93 -20.42 3.18
C TRP A 158 20.41 -20.79 2.94
N SER A 159 20.72 -21.26 1.74
CA SER A 159 22.11 -21.58 1.36
C SER A 159 23.02 -20.34 1.28
N MET A 160 22.47 -19.15 1.27
CA MET A 160 23.22 -17.89 1.19
C MET A 160 23.56 -17.28 2.57
N GLY A 161 23.29 -17.97 3.65
CA GLY A 161 23.63 -17.48 5.00
C GLY A 161 22.69 -16.38 5.51
N LEU A 162 21.40 -16.55 5.31
CA LEU A 162 20.36 -15.63 5.74
C LEU A 162 20.23 -15.55 7.25
N SER A 163 19.99 -14.35 7.79
CA SER A 163 19.60 -14.18 9.17
C SER A 163 18.12 -13.78 9.31
N CYS A 164 17.43 -14.47 10.21
CA CYS A 164 16.02 -14.20 10.51
C CYS A 164 15.92 -13.20 11.66
N THR A 165 15.19 -12.11 11.50
CA THR A 165 14.88 -11.21 12.60
C THR A 165 13.66 -11.69 13.37
N ARG A 166 13.52 -11.33 14.66
CA ARG A 166 12.35 -11.65 15.49
C ARG A 166 11.02 -11.17 14.93
N CYS A 167 11.05 -10.32 13.91
CA CYS A 167 9.86 -9.80 13.21
C CYS A 167 9.32 -10.76 12.14
N GLY A 168 9.93 -11.93 11.95
CA GLY A 168 9.57 -12.87 10.90
C GLY A 168 10.08 -12.48 9.50
N ASN A 169 11.00 -11.53 9.41
CA ASN A 169 11.61 -11.10 8.16
C ASN A 169 13.07 -11.50 8.12
N ILE A 170 13.52 -11.92 6.95
CA ILE A 170 14.92 -12.21 6.70
C ILE A 170 15.49 -11.10 5.84
N ILE A 171 16.61 -10.55 6.25
CA ILE A 171 17.33 -9.53 5.51
C ILE A 171 18.68 -10.08 5.16
N VAL A 172 19.04 -9.98 3.88
CA VAL A 172 20.35 -10.41 3.37
C VAL A 172 21.00 -9.25 2.66
N THR A 173 22.27 -9.11 2.90
CA THR A 173 23.09 -8.14 2.18
C THR A 173 24.05 -8.88 1.23
N SER A 174 24.33 -8.27 0.09
CA SER A 174 25.43 -8.60 -0.83
C SER A 174 25.35 -9.85 -1.69
N ALA A 175 24.34 -10.69 -1.59
CA ALA A 175 24.26 -11.90 -2.42
C ALA A 175 23.90 -11.62 -3.89
N PHE A 176 23.29 -10.48 -4.18
CA PHE A 176 22.88 -10.09 -5.53
C PHE A 176 23.40 -8.69 -5.87
N GLN A 177 24.09 -8.57 -6.99
CA GLN A 177 24.69 -7.30 -7.44
C GLN A 177 23.64 -6.21 -7.69
N GLU A 178 22.40 -6.59 -8.04
CA GLU A 178 21.31 -5.65 -8.32
C GLU A 178 20.59 -5.16 -7.06
N TYR A 179 20.65 -5.93 -5.96
CA TYR A 179 19.94 -5.62 -4.73
C TYR A 179 20.89 -5.69 -3.53
N PRO A 180 21.26 -4.55 -2.95
CA PRO A 180 22.13 -4.54 -1.76
C PRO A 180 21.50 -5.26 -0.56
N HIS A 181 20.16 -5.37 -0.53
CA HIS A 181 19.45 -6.07 0.54
C HIS A 181 18.27 -6.87 -0.03
N LEU A 182 18.03 -8.04 0.55
CA LEU A 182 16.83 -8.84 0.34
C LEU A 182 15.96 -8.83 1.59
N VAL A 183 14.65 -8.69 1.42
CA VAL A 183 13.65 -8.79 2.49
C VAL A 183 12.78 -10.00 2.23
N PHE A 184 12.77 -10.91 3.16
CA PHE A 184 12.03 -12.16 3.08
C PHE A 184 10.85 -12.13 4.06
N CYS A 185 9.64 -12.40 3.57
CA CYS A 185 8.42 -12.35 4.36
C CYS A 185 8.16 -13.72 4.99
N ALA A 186 8.89 -14.07 6.07
CA ALA A 186 8.73 -15.34 6.74
C ALA A 186 8.18 -15.18 8.17
N THR A 187 7.59 -16.24 8.69
CA THR A 187 7.28 -16.39 10.10
C THR A 187 8.35 -17.23 10.81
N PRO A 188 8.52 -17.10 12.13
CA PRO A 188 9.38 -18.01 12.90
C PRO A 188 9.03 -19.49 12.75
N ALA A 189 7.75 -19.79 12.51
CA ALA A 189 7.29 -21.16 12.25
C ALA A 189 7.85 -21.70 10.92
N LEU A 190 7.89 -20.87 9.87
CA LEU A 190 8.43 -21.27 8.58
C LEU A 190 9.93 -21.49 8.66
N CYS A 191 10.65 -20.65 9.40
CA CYS A 191 12.10 -20.84 9.62
C CYS A 191 12.40 -22.21 10.25
N ARG A 192 11.61 -22.64 11.25
CA ARG A 192 11.73 -23.96 11.87
C ARG A 192 11.40 -25.11 10.89
N MET A 193 10.39 -24.96 10.06
CA MET A 193 10.05 -25.96 9.03
C MET A 193 11.16 -26.18 8.02
N CYS A 194 11.98 -25.16 7.76
CA CYS A 194 13.15 -25.27 6.87
C CYS A 194 14.40 -25.85 7.57
N GLY A 195 14.27 -26.35 8.80
CA GLY A 195 15.36 -27.04 9.53
C GLY A 195 16.37 -26.10 10.21
N HIS A 196 16.08 -24.82 10.28
CA HIS A 196 16.90 -23.85 11.01
C HIS A 196 16.31 -23.56 12.39
N ASP A 197 17.06 -23.88 13.44
CA ASP A 197 16.72 -23.42 14.79
C ASP A 197 17.05 -21.93 14.91
N LEU A 198 16.09 -21.16 15.43
CA LEU A 198 16.20 -19.70 15.56
C LEU A 198 17.35 -19.27 16.48
N ASP A 199 17.75 -20.17 17.41
CA ASP A 199 18.83 -19.93 18.37
C ASP A 199 20.22 -20.10 17.76
N ASP A 200 20.34 -20.83 16.63
CA ASP A 200 21.60 -21.10 15.93
C ASP A 200 21.89 -20.12 14.78
N ILE A 201 20.94 -19.24 14.45
CA ILE A 201 21.13 -18.28 13.37
C ILE A 201 21.86 -17.04 13.95
N PRO A 202 23.11 -16.79 13.53
CA PRO A 202 23.80 -15.58 13.97
C PRO A 202 22.96 -14.37 13.55
N THR A 203 22.66 -13.50 14.51
CA THR A 203 21.89 -12.27 14.28
C THR A 203 22.76 -11.29 13.50
N TYR A 204 22.94 -11.56 12.21
CA TYR A 204 23.58 -10.58 11.33
C TYR A 204 22.54 -9.52 10.98
N VAL A 205 22.52 -8.46 11.79
CA VAL A 205 22.00 -7.17 11.33
C VAL A 205 23.06 -6.62 10.39
N PHE A 206 23.03 -7.04 9.14
CA PHE A 206 23.91 -6.44 8.15
C PHE A 206 23.44 -5.04 7.85
N GLY A 207 24.36 -4.11 8.09
CA GLY A 207 24.35 -2.74 7.65
C GLY A 207 22.94 -2.16 7.67
N SER A 208 22.56 -1.54 8.78
CA SER A 208 21.35 -0.73 8.83
C SER A 208 21.39 0.22 7.66
N SER A 209 20.58 -0.03 6.63
CA SER A 209 20.29 1.05 5.72
C SER A 209 19.40 2.02 6.47
N GLU A 210 19.62 3.32 6.30
CA GLU A 210 18.77 4.36 6.88
C GLU A 210 17.27 4.06 6.63
N PHE A 211 16.97 3.49 5.48
CA PHE A 211 15.64 3.02 5.14
C PHE A 211 15.14 1.93 6.09
N TRP A 212 15.97 0.93 6.40
CA TRP A 212 15.55 -0.18 7.26
C TRP A 212 15.41 0.24 8.73
N ASP A 213 16.25 1.15 9.19
CA ASP A 213 16.15 1.75 10.51
C ASP A 213 14.85 2.55 10.67
N PHE A 214 14.38 3.15 9.58
CA PHE A 214 13.06 3.79 9.55
C PHE A 214 11.91 2.77 9.55
N VAL A 215 12.04 1.66 8.84
CA VAL A 215 10.99 0.66 8.62
C VAL A 215 10.74 -0.19 9.87
N CYS A 216 11.80 -0.72 10.49
CA CYS A 216 11.70 -1.67 11.59
C CYS A 216 10.84 -1.20 12.77
N PRO A 217 11.06 0.00 13.36
CA PRO A 217 10.25 0.46 14.48
C PRO A 217 8.76 0.65 14.12
N ARG A 218 8.47 0.95 12.85
CA ARG A 218 7.10 1.14 12.37
C ARG A 218 6.39 -0.18 12.17
N LEU A 219 7.05 -1.17 11.60
CA LEU A 219 6.50 -2.52 11.44
C LEU A 219 6.22 -3.18 12.79
N HIS A 220 7.05 -2.94 13.80
CA HIS A 220 6.80 -3.45 15.15
C HIS A 220 5.50 -2.96 15.79
N ARG A 221 4.99 -1.80 15.39
CA ARG A 221 3.70 -1.28 15.87
C ARG A 221 2.51 -2.08 15.33
N PHE A 222 2.69 -2.76 14.21
CA PHE A 222 1.65 -3.59 13.60
C PHE A 222 1.77 -5.03 14.09
N GLN A 223 1.35 -5.28 15.33
CA GLN A 223 1.33 -6.65 15.88
C GLN A 223 0.38 -7.54 15.06
N GLY A 224 0.85 -8.73 14.68
CA GLY A 224 0.02 -9.73 14.00
C GLY A 224 -0.20 -9.51 12.50
N ILE A 225 0.72 -8.83 11.81
CA ILE A 225 0.72 -8.83 10.34
C ILE A 225 0.98 -10.27 9.88
N SER A 226 0.04 -10.83 9.14
CA SER A 226 0.26 -12.12 8.49
C SER A 226 1.25 -11.98 7.32
N PRO A 227 2.05 -13.01 6.99
CA PRO A 227 3.03 -12.98 5.91
C PRO A 227 2.43 -12.52 4.57
N GLU A 228 1.20 -12.95 4.28
CA GLU A 228 0.50 -12.59 3.04
C GLU A 228 0.20 -11.09 2.92
N ARG A 229 0.08 -10.39 4.06
CA ARG A 229 -0.21 -8.95 4.09
C ARG A 229 1.04 -8.10 4.21
N PHE A 230 2.16 -8.70 4.61
CA PHE A 230 3.40 -7.99 4.82
C PHE A 230 3.86 -7.17 3.61
N PRO A 231 3.75 -7.65 2.35
CA PRO A 231 4.09 -6.88 1.16
C PRO A 231 3.42 -5.51 1.09
N LEU A 232 2.14 -5.43 1.49
CA LEU A 232 1.40 -4.16 1.49
C LEU A 232 1.95 -3.16 2.52
N TYR A 233 2.37 -3.64 3.68
CA TYR A 233 2.98 -2.79 4.71
C TYR A 233 4.39 -2.36 4.31
N LEU A 234 5.17 -3.25 3.71
CA LEU A 234 6.49 -2.93 3.19
C LEU A 234 6.41 -1.81 2.13
N LYS A 235 5.46 -1.91 1.19
CA LYS A 235 5.21 -0.87 0.19
C LYS A 235 4.70 0.43 0.81
N GLU A 236 3.91 0.38 1.90
CA GLU A 236 3.55 1.58 2.67
C GLU A 236 4.80 2.25 3.27
N MET A 237 5.75 1.48 3.80
CA MET A 237 6.99 2.04 4.36
C MET A 237 7.89 2.66 3.29
N GLU A 238 8.07 2.00 2.15
CA GLU A 238 8.76 2.55 0.99
C GLU A 238 8.21 3.92 0.60
N TRP A 239 6.93 3.99 0.52
CA TRP A 239 6.23 5.19 0.11
C TRP A 239 6.33 6.31 1.15
N ARG A 240 6.22 5.99 2.45
CA ARG A 240 6.44 6.94 3.54
C ARG A 240 7.84 7.53 3.52
N TRP A 241 8.84 6.70 3.27
CA TRP A 241 10.23 7.13 3.16
C TRP A 241 10.44 8.08 1.98
N ASN A 242 10.03 7.66 0.79
CA ASN A 242 10.28 8.41 -0.45
C ASN A 242 9.49 9.72 -0.55
N ALA A 243 8.37 9.84 0.13
CA ALA A 243 7.58 11.07 0.12
C ALA A 243 8.26 12.23 0.86
N GLY A 244 9.02 11.96 1.91
CA GLY A 244 9.76 12.94 2.70
C GLY A 244 8.87 13.86 3.54
N THR A 245 7.75 14.36 3.02
CA THR A 245 6.83 15.25 3.75
C THR A 245 5.42 14.70 3.85
N ARG A 246 4.71 15.05 4.93
CA ARG A 246 3.30 14.64 5.14
C ARG A 246 2.37 15.11 4.02
N LYS A 247 2.58 16.33 3.51
CA LYS A 247 1.78 16.87 2.42
C LYS A 247 1.93 16.03 1.16
N ARG A 248 3.17 15.76 0.73
CA ARG A 248 3.45 14.92 -0.44
C ARG A 248 2.92 13.51 -0.26
N LEU A 249 3.05 12.96 0.95
CA LEU A 249 2.51 11.67 1.32
C LEU A 249 0.99 11.62 1.14
N PHE A 250 0.26 12.64 1.60
CA PHE A 250 -1.17 12.77 1.43
C PHE A 250 -1.56 12.85 -0.05
N ASP A 251 -0.89 13.71 -0.82
CA ASP A 251 -1.18 13.90 -2.25
C ASP A 251 -1.00 12.62 -3.05
N ILE A 252 0.12 11.92 -2.86
CA ILE A 252 0.38 10.62 -3.51
C ILE A 252 -0.70 9.59 -3.15
N ALA A 253 -1.15 9.55 -1.87
CA ALA A 253 -2.17 8.62 -1.40
C ALA A 253 -3.52 8.84 -2.07
N VAL A 254 -3.94 10.09 -2.12
CA VAL A 254 -5.20 10.44 -2.76
C VAL A 254 -5.12 10.17 -4.26
N ASP A 255 -4.01 10.49 -4.90
CA ASP A 255 -3.79 10.21 -6.32
C ASP A 255 -3.81 8.70 -6.61
N ALA A 256 -3.20 7.88 -5.75
CA ALA A 256 -3.25 6.43 -5.87
C ALA A 256 -4.69 5.90 -5.79
N LEU A 257 -5.49 6.38 -4.83
CA LEU A 257 -6.90 6.01 -4.70
C LEU A 257 -7.74 6.44 -5.92
N CYS A 258 -7.40 7.58 -6.54
CA CYS A 258 -8.08 8.12 -7.71
C CYS A 258 -7.71 7.38 -9.01
N ARG A 259 -6.67 6.57 -9.03
CA ARG A 259 -6.28 5.79 -10.22
C ARG A 259 -7.33 4.77 -10.60
N ARG A 260 -7.45 4.53 -11.90
CA ARG A 260 -8.31 3.45 -12.42
C ARG A 260 -7.66 2.11 -12.12
N ILE A 261 -8.48 1.17 -11.70
CA ILE A 261 -8.08 -0.24 -11.60
C ILE A 261 -8.16 -0.81 -13.00
N ALA A 262 -7.07 -1.44 -13.47
CA ALA A 262 -7.12 -2.17 -14.72
C ALA A 262 -8.24 -3.24 -14.63
N PRO A 263 -9.05 -3.46 -15.68
CA PRO A 263 -9.94 -4.60 -15.69
C PRO A 263 -9.09 -5.86 -15.52
N ALA A 264 -9.55 -6.79 -14.67
CA ALA A 264 -8.96 -8.11 -14.61
C ALA A 264 -8.94 -8.70 -16.01
N SER A 265 -7.77 -9.10 -16.50
CA SER A 265 -7.55 -9.73 -17.79
C SER A 265 -8.16 -11.14 -17.83
#